data_a941d19567271157b35951711a1065a5
#
_entry.id   a941d19567271157b35951711a1065a5
#
_cell.length_a   1.000
_cell.length_b   1.000
_cell.length_c   1.000
_cell.angle_alpha   90.00
_cell.angle_beta   90.00
_cell.angle_gamma   90.00
#
_symmetry.space_group_name_H-M   'P 1'
#
loop_
_entity.id
_entity.type
_entity.pdbx_description
1 polymer ?
#
loop_
_entity_poly.entity_id
_entity_poly.type
_entity_poly.pdbx_seq_one_letter_code
_entity_poly.pdbx_strand_id
1 'polypeptide(L)'
;MNDRSTALLLIAVALAGYGLYIAGYVPAMLLGRPVPLLLIGFVLQAVCALAAAVGVWGGQPWAARVVVLLGVSIAATWLIEGFVLGIVAYLHALLVAVLAIVVALVIAAYVKRQHGPRID
;
A
#
# COMPACT_ATOMS: atom_id res chain seq x y z
N MET A 1 -18.69 -19.73 -5.88
CA MET A 1 -17.70 -18.85 -5.22
C MET A 1 -18.38 -18.14 -4.07
N ASN A 2 -17.77 -18.16 -2.91
CA ASN A 2 -18.36 -17.49 -1.76
C ASN A 2 -17.91 -16.02 -1.70
N ASP A 3 -18.56 -15.24 -0.86
CA ASP A 3 -18.28 -13.81 -0.70
C ASP A 3 -16.84 -13.56 -0.26
N ARG A 4 -16.31 -14.46 0.53
CA ARG A 4 -14.95 -14.39 1.05
C ARG A 4 -13.93 -14.38 -0.08
N SER A 5 -14.06 -15.29 -1.06
CA SER A 5 -13.17 -15.34 -2.21
C SER A 5 -13.30 -14.09 -3.07
N THR A 6 -14.52 -13.61 -3.22
CA THR A 6 -14.78 -12.39 -3.99
C THR A 6 -14.13 -11.18 -3.33
N ALA A 7 -14.26 -11.06 -2.00
CA ALA A 7 -13.66 -9.95 -1.26
C ALA A 7 -12.13 -9.97 -1.38
N LEU A 8 -11.51 -11.13 -1.24
CA LEU A 8 -10.06 -11.26 -1.37
C LEU A 8 -9.61 -10.93 -2.79
N LEU A 9 -10.37 -11.34 -3.79
CA LEU A 9 -10.08 -10.98 -5.19
C LEU A 9 -10.12 -9.47 -5.39
N LEU A 10 -11.14 -8.80 -4.87
CA LEU A 10 -11.27 -7.35 -4.99
C LEU A 10 -10.12 -6.63 -4.31
N ILE A 11 -9.72 -7.10 -3.12
CA ILE A 11 -8.57 -6.54 -2.42
C ILE A 11 -7.30 -6.73 -3.26
N ALA A 12 -7.07 -7.92 -3.79
CA ALA A 12 -5.89 -8.20 -4.61
C ALA A 12 -5.86 -7.33 -5.87
N VAL A 13 -6.99 -7.17 -6.54
CA VAL A 13 -7.09 -6.33 -7.74
C VAL A 13 -6.84 -4.86 -7.40
N ALA A 14 -7.39 -4.38 -6.28
CA ALA A 14 -7.17 -3.01 -5.85
C ALA A 14 -5.70 -2.75 -5.52
N LEU A 15 -5.05 -3.69 -4.84
CA LEU A 15 -3.63 -3.56 -4.49
C LEU A 15 -2.77 -3.59 -5.75
N ALA A 16 -3.05 -4.49 -6.68
CA ALA A 16 -2.31 -4.56 -7.94
C ALA A 16 -2.50 -3.29 -8.75
N GLY A 17 -3.72 -2.78 -8.82
CA GLY A 17 -4.03 -1.52 -9.51
C GLY A 17 -3.28 -0.35 -8.90
N TYR A 18 -3.27 -0.26 -7.58
CA TYR A 18 -2.53 0.79 -6.89
C TYR A 18 -1.03 0.69 -7.18
N GLY A 19 -0.48 -0.52 -7.11
CA GLY A 19 0.94 -0.75 -7.39
C GLY A 19 1.33 -0.34 -8.80
N LEU A 20 0.51 -0.71 -9.79
CA LEU A 20 0.76 -0.33 -11.18
C LEU A 20 0.61 1.18 -11.37
N TYR A 21 -0.37 1.79 -10.71
CA TYR A 21 -0.58 3.22 -10.76
C TYR A 21 0.64 3.97 -10.23
N ILE A 22 1.15 3.58 -9.07
CA ILE A 22 2.32 4.21 -8.47
C ILE A 22 3.58 3.91 -9.30
N ALA A 23 3.72 2.68 -9.81
CA ALA A 23 4.86 2.34 -10.66
C ALA A 23 4.93 3.20 -11.92
N GLY A 24 3.77 3.61 -12.43
CA GLY A 24 3.71 4.51 -13.58
C GLY A 24 4.30 5.89 -13.33
N TYR A 25 4.36 6.33 -12.08
CA TYR A 25 4.99 7.61 -11.74
C TYR A 25 6.51 7.56 -11.75
N VAL A 26 7.09 6.36 -11.60
CA VAL A 26 8.55 6.24 -11.50
C VAL A 26 9.25 6.73 -12.78
N PRO A 27 8.85 6.31 -13.99
CA PRO A 27 9.46 6.85 -15.21
C PRO A 27 9.28 8.36 -15.33
N ALA A 28 8.10 8.87 -14.98
CA ALA A 28 7.85 10.31 -15.05
C ALA A 28 8.76 11.08 -14.09
N MET A 29 9.00 10.55 -12.90
CA MET A 29 9.93 11.17 -11.94
C MET A 29 11.36 11.13 -12.45
N LEU A 30 11.76 10.05 -13.12
CA LEU A 30 13.11 9.93 -13.67
C LEU A 30 13.35 10.89 -14.82
N LEU A 31 12.31 11.21 -15.60
CA LEU A 31 12.41 12.14 -16.71
C LEU A 31 12.40 13.61 -16.26
N GLY A 32 11.84 13.88 -15.08
CA GLY A 32 11.81 15.23 -14.53
C GLY A 32 12.97 15.48 -13.59
N ARG A 33 12.69 16.19 -12.50
CA ARG A 33 13.68 16.41 -11.44
C ARG A 33 13.38 15.42 -10.32
N PRO A 34 14.03 14.27 -10.30
CA PRO A 34 13.72 13.28 -9.27
C PRO A 34 14.18 13.77 -7.89
N VAL A 35 13.31 13.63 -6.92
CA VAL A 35 13.65 13.77 -5.52
C VAL A 35 13.94 12.34 -5.03
N PRO A 36 15.19 12.01 -4.70
CA PRO A 36 15.54 10.62 -4.39
C PRO A 36 14.66 10.01 -3.28
N LEU A 37 14.31 10.82 -2.30
CA LEU A 37 13.50 10.36 -1.17
C LEU A 37 12.08 9.96 -1.62
N LEU A 38 11.47 10.76 -2.50
CA LEU A 38 10.15 10.42 -3.06
C LEU A 38 10.22 9.24 -4.00
N LEU A 39 11.28 9.15 -4.79
CA LEU A 39 11.48 8.04 -5.70
C LEU A 39 11.57 6.72 -4.92
N ILE A 40 12.34 6.69 -3.84
CA ILE A 40 12.43 5.52 -2.97
C ILE A 40 11.05 5.18 -2.40
N GLY A 41 10.32 6.19 -1.95
CA GLY A 41 8.97 6.00 -1.41
C GLY A 41 8.02 5.39 -2.42
N PHE A 42 8.03 5.88 -3.66
CA PHE A 42 7.15 5.36 -4.70
C PHE A 42 7.52 3.95 -5.12
N VAL A 43 8.81 3.65 -5.26
CA VAL A 43 9.27 2.30 -5.57
C VAL A 43 8.86 1.34 -4.45
N LEU A 44 9.07 1.73 -3.21
CA LEU A 44 8.69 0.91 -2.07
C LEU A 44 7.18 0.65 -2.04
N GLN A 45 6.37 1.67 -2.28
CA GLN A 45 4.91 1.51 -2.36
C GLN A 45 4.51 0.55 -3.47
N ALA A 46 5.09 0.70 -4.66
CA ALA A 46 4.77 -0.16 -5.79
C ALA A 46 5.12 -1.62 -5.49
N VAL A 47 6.31 -1.86 -4.97
CA VAL A 47 6.76 -3.21 -4.63
C VAL A 47 5.86 -3.82 -3.55
N CYS A 48 5.59 -3.08 -2.49
CA CYS A 48 4.73 -3.56 -1.41
C CYS A 48 3.32 -3.85 -1.90
N ALA A 49 2.76 -2.98 -2.74
CA ALA A 49 1.40 -3.17 -3.26
C ALA A 49 1.31 -4.41 -4.14
N LEU A 50 2.26 -4.60 -5.04
CA LEU A 50 2.26 -5.77 -5.91
C LEU A 50 2.52 -7.05 -5.13
N ALA A 51 3.46 -7.02 -4.19
CA ALA A 51 3.72 -8.17 -3.33
C ALA A 51 2.48 -8.50 -2.48
N ALA A 52 1.82 -7.49 -1.94
CA ALA A 52 0.60 -7.69 -1.17
C ALA A 52 -0.51 -8.30 -2.03
N ALA A 53 -0.65 -7.84 -3.27
CA ALA A 53 -1.65 -8.39 -4.19
C ALA A 53 -1.41 -9.87 -4.44
N VAL A 54 -0.16 -10.25 -4.71
CA VAL A 54 0.21 -11.65 -4.92
C VAL A 54 -0.02 -12.45 -3.64
N GLY A 55 0.38 -11.91 -2.50
CA GLY A 55 0.21 -12.60 -1.22
C GLY A 55 -1.25 -12.80 -0.85
N VAL A 56 -2.08 -11.80 -1.03
CA VAL A 56 -3.51 -11.89 -0.75
C VAL A 56 -4.16 -12.93 -1.67
N TRP A 57 -3.87 -12.85 -2.95
CA TRP A 57 -4.43 -13.79 -3.93
C TRP A 57 -3.97 -15.21 -3.67
N GLY A 58 -2.69 -15.39 -3.33
CA GLY A 58 -2.12 -16.70 -3.10
C GLY A 58 -2.35 -17.27 -1.70
N GLY A 59 -3.02 -16.53 -0.82
CA GLY A 59 -3.29 -16.99 0.53
C GLY A 59 -2.06 -17.08 1.41
N GLN A 60 -1.05 -16.26 1.16
CA GLN A 60 0.21 -16.32 1.89
C GLN A 60 0.07 -15.74 3.30
N PRO A 61 0.71 -16.36 4.30
CA PRO A 61 0.60 -15.87 5.68
C PRO A 61 1.25 -14.52 5.91
N TRP A 62 2.20 -14.13 5.06
CA TRP A 62 2.89 -12.84 5.18
C TRP A 62 2.12 -11.68 4.53
N ALA A 63 1.02 -11.97 3.82
CA ALA A 63 0.30 -10.92 3.07
C ALA A 63 -0.15 -9.77 3.96
N ALA A 64 -0.68 -10.04 5.14
CA ALA A 64 -1.15 -9.00 6.05
C ALA A 64 -0.01 -8.06 6.47
N ARG A 65 1.18 -8.60 6.70
CA ARG A 65 2.34 -7.79 7.07
C ARG A 65 2.74 -6.85 5.95
N VAL A 66 2.71 -7.33 4.71
CA VAL A 66 3.06 -6.50 3.55
C VAL A 66 2.02 -5.41 3.34
N VAL A 67 0.74 -5.69 3.59
CA VAL A 67 -0.30 -4.66 3.53
C VAL A 67 -0.02 -3.55 4.56
N VAL A 68 0.38 -3.91 5.78
CA VAL A 68 0.75 -2.92 6.79
C VAL A 68 1.96 -2.11 6.36
N LEU A 69 2.98 -2.77 5.79
CA LEU A 69 4.16 -2.08 5.27
C LEU A 69 3.79 -1.11 4.17
N LEU A 70 2.86 -1.47 3.29
CA LEU A 70 2.35 -0.57 2.27
C LEU A 70 1.71 0.66 2.89
N GLY A 71 0.86 0.49 3.89
CA GLY A 71 0.21 1.59 4.58
C GLY A 71 1.21 2.54 5.22
N VAL A 72 2.22 1.99 5.89
CA VAL A 72 3.29 2.78 6.49
C VAL A 72 4.09 3.51 5.42
N SER A 73 4.38 2.87 4.29
CA SER A 73 5.11 3.48 3.18
C SER A 73 4.33 4.66 2.59
N ILE A 74 3.03 4.51 2.40
CA ILE A 74 2.16 5.58 1.91
C ILE A 74 2.16 6.74 2.90
N ALA A 75 1.96 6.44 4.18
CA ALA A 75 1.92 7.45 5.22
C ALA A 75 3.25 8.21 5.30
N ALA A 76 4.37 7.50 5.29
CA ALA A 76 5.69 8.11 5.35
C ALA A 76 5.93 9.01 4.15
N THR A 77 5.55 8.58 2.95
CA THR A 77 5.72 9.39 1.74
C THR A 77 4.93 10.68 1.82
N TRP A 78 3.67 10.62 2.24
CA TRP A 78 2.83 11.81 2.38
C TRP A 78 3.35 12.76 3.46
N LEU A 79 3.83 12.23 4.58
CA LEU A 79 4.40 13.06 5.65
C LEU A 79 5.68 13.75 5.18
N ILE A 80 6.52 13.06 4.41
CA ILE A 80 7.71 13.66 3.83
C ILE A 80 7.32 14.78 2.86
N GLU A 81 6.34 14.54 1.99
CA GLU A 81 5.87 15.56 1.05
C GLU A 81 5.34 16.80 1.78
N GLY A 82 4.62 16.62 2.88
CA GLY A 82 4.01 17.71 3.60
C GLY A 82 4.98 18.43 4.53
N PHE A 83 5.74 17.70 5.33
CA PHE A 83 6.52 18.26 6.44
C PHE A 83 7.97 18.54 6.09
N VAL A 84 8.55 17.76 5.17
CA VAL A 84 9.95 17.92 4.80
C VAL A 84 10.08 18.73 3.51
N LEU A 85 9.32 18.35 2.49
CA LEU A 85 9.43 18.96 1.16
C LEU A 85 8.48 20.13 0.93
N GLY A 86 7.42 20.21 1.73
CA GLY A 86 6.45 21.30 1.62
C GLY A 86 5.65 21.30 0.33
N ILE A 87 5.52 20.15 -0.33
CA ILE A 87 4.80 20.03 -1.61
C ILE A 87 3.28 20.05 -1.40
N VAL A 88 2.84 19.49 -0.27
CA VAL A 88 1.41 19.45 0.07
C VAL A 88 1.18 20.09 1.43
N ALA A 89 -0.06 20.48 1.71
CA ALA A 89 -0.42 21.09 2.99
C ALA A 89 -0.23 20.06 4.12
N TYR A 90 0.26 20.55 5.27
CA TYR A 90 0.50 19.70 6.44
C TYR A 90 -0.73 18.91 6.86
N LEU A 91 -1.87 19.59 6.92
CA LEU A 91 -3.11 18.97 7.35
C LEU A 91 -3.54 17.86 6.39
N HIS A 92 -3.39 18.11 5.10
CA HIS A 92 -3.71 17.14 4.06
C HIS A 92 -2.78 15.92 4.18
N ALA A 93 -1.48 16.15 4.33
CA ALA A 93 -0.51 15.07 4.48
C ALA A 93 -0.82 14.23 5.71
N LEU A 94 -1.11 14.88 6.83
CA LEU A 94 -1.43 14.17 8.06
C LEU A 94 -2.71 13.35 7.93
N LEU A 95 -3.75 13.93 7.31
CA LEU A 95 -5.01 13.24 7.11
C LEU A 95 -4.84 12.01 6.23
N VAL A 96 -4.14 12.13 5.10
CA VAL A 96 -3.90 11.01 4.20
C VAL A 96 -3.05 9.93 4.89
N ALA A 97 -2.04 10.34 5.66
CA ALA A 97 -1.20 9.38 6.38
C ALA A 97 -2.02 8.57 7.38
N VAL A 98 -2.87 9.23 8.15
CA VAL A 98 -3.73 8.54 9.12
C VAL A 98 -4.69 7.60 8.42
N LEU A 99 -5.34 8.07 7.36
CA LEU A 99 -6.27 7.24 6.58
C LEU A 99 -5.56 6.03 5.98
N ALA A 100 -4.36 6.21 5.44
CA ALA A 100 -3.60 5.11 4.86
C ALA A 100 -3.31 4.03 5.90
N ILE A 101 -2.89 4.44 7.09
CA ILE A 101 -2.60 3.49 8.16
C ILE A 101 -3.86 2.78 8.63
N VAL A 102 -4.95 3.52 8.84
CA VAL A 102 -6.22 2.92 9.27
C VAL A 102 -6.74 1.91 8.25
N VAL A 103 -6.76 2.29 6.98
CA VAL A 103 -7.22 1.40 5.91
C VAL A 103 -6.33 0.17 5.81
N ALA A 104 -5.01 0.37 5.90
CA ALA A 104 -4.07 -0.76 5.84
C ALA A 104 -4.29 -1.72 7.00
N LEU A 105 -4.50 -1.21 8.20
CA LEU A 105 -4.76 -2.06 9.36
C LEU A 105 -6.08 -2.83 9.23
N VAL A 106 -7.12 -2.17 8.70
CA VAL A 106 -8.40 -2.84 8.47
C VAL A 106 -8.26 -3.96 7.45
N ILE A 107 -7.60 -3.67 6.32
CA ILE A 107 -7.37 -4.67 5.28
C ILE A 107 -6.51 -5.81 5.82
N ALA A 108 -5.44 -5.48 6.55
CA ALA A 108 -4.54 -6.48 7.11
C ALA A 108 -5.28 -7.39 8.10
N ALA A 109 -6.13 -6.82 8.95
CA ALA A 109 -6.91 -7.60 9.91
C ALA A 109 -7.88 -8.54 9.18
N TYR A 110 -8.52 -8.04 8.12
CA TYR A 110 -9.43 -8.87 7.33
C TYR A 110 -8.67 -10.02 6.65
N VAL A 111 -7.57 -9.70 5.98
CA VAL A 111 -6.75 -10.70 5.30
C VAL A 111 -6.21 -11.73 6.28
N LYS A 112 -5.74 -11.28 7.44
CA LYS A 112 -5.22 -12.17 8.47
C LYS A 112 -6.29 -13.14 8.95
N ARG A 113 -7.53 -12.68 9.13
CA ARG A 113 -8.62 -13.54 9.55
C ARG A 113 -8.95 -14.59 8.48
N GLN A 114 -8.88 -14.19 7.20
CA GLN A 114 -9.17 -15.11 6.09
C GLN A 114 -8.04 -16.11 5.86
N HIS A 115 -6.78 -15.71 6.12
CA HIS A 115 -5.60 -16.51 5.90
C HIS A 115 -4.99 -17.04 7.19
N GLY A 116 -5.60 -16.75 8.33
CA GLY A 116 -5.08 -17.18 9.63
C GLY A 116 -5.02 -18.71 9.73
N PRO A 117 -4.16 -19.21 10.62
CA PRO A 117 -4.10 -20.64 10.82
C PRO A 117 -5.44 -21.14 11.30
N ARG A 118 -5.91 -22.14 10.64
CA ARG A 118 -7.13 -22.78 11.06
C ARG A 118 -6.79 -23.75 12.15
N ILE A 119 -7.42 -23.55 13.25
CA ILE A 119 -7.33 -24.50 14.34
C ILE A 119 -8.42 -25.52 14.10
N ASP A 120 -8.12 -26.44 13.31
CA ASP A 120 -9.12 -27.44 12.93
C ASP A 120 -8.97 -28.67 13.78
#